data_001ae415383436240554779314971146
#
_entry.id   001ae415383436240554779314971146
#
_cell.length_a   1.000
_cell.length_b   1.000
_cell.length_c   1.000
_cell.angle_alpha   90.00
_cell.angle_beta   90.00
_cell.angle_gamma   90.00
#
_symmetry.space_group_name_H-M   'P 1'
#
loop_
_entity.id
_entity.type
_entity.pdbx_description
1 polymer ?
#
loop_
_entity_poly.entity_id
_entity_poly.type
_entity_poly.pdbx_seq_one_letter_code
_entity_poly.pdbx_strand_id
1 'polypeptide(L)'
;MLKIAVYGKGGIGKSTISSNLSVALSERGYKVMQIGCDPKADSTIQLHQGHTVTSILDIIRARGDKAGLDELVTEGSGGVLCAEAGGPTPGMGCAGRGIITAFEALEERNAFEVYKPDVVIYDVLGDVVCGGFAMPIREGYADKVFIVTSGENMAIYAAANIAAAVKSFEARGYASLGGILLNRRGVKREQEKVEELAEDMETEIIASLDYSSLVGEAEELGKTVMEAYPDSNMAGQYRKMADAVLAACGEEEVKKAYA
;
A
#
# COMPACT_ATOMS: atom_id res chain seq x y z
N MET A 1 7.17 -5.74 14.15
CA MET A 1 6.16 -5.58 13.07
C MET A 1 6.32 -4.18 12.53
N LEU A 2 6.71 -4.07 11.27
CA LEU A 2 6.83 -2.82 10.54
C LEU A 2 5.48 -2.48 9.89
N LYS A 3 5.02 -1.25 10.01
CA LYS A 3 3.75 -0.82 9.44
C LYS A 3 3.99 0.36 8.49
N ILE A 4 3.65 0.19 7.22
CA ILE A 4 3.82 1.22 6.19
C ILE A 4 2.50 1.56 5.52
N ALA A 5 2.32 2.81 5.12
CA ALA A 5 1.18 3.25 4.34
C ALA A 5 1.65 3.78 2.97
N VAL A 6 0.96 3.38 1.92
CA VAL A 6 1.23 3.81 0.54
C VAL A 6 0.13 4.76 0.09
N TYR A 7 0.51 5.99 -0.22
CA TYR A 7 -0.38 7.05 -0.68
C TYR A 7 0.00 7.52 -2.09
N GLY A 8 -0.86 8.28 -2.73
CA GLY A 8 -0.63 8.88 -4.05
C GLY A 8 -1.92 9.05 -4.83
N LYS A 9 -1.92 9.86 -5.86
CA LYS A 9 -3.10 10.19 -6.68
C LYS A 9 -3.84 8.95 -7.18
N GLY A 10 -5.16 9.03 -7.32
CA GLY A 10 -5.96 7.98 -7.97
C GLY A 10 -5.40 7.62 -9.37
N GLY A 11 -5.26 6.33 -9.66
CA GLY A 11 -4.73 5.83 -10.94
C GLY A 11 -3.21 5.95 -11.12
N ILE A 12 -2.46 6.35 -10.08
CA ILE A 12 -0.99 6.46 -10.16
C ILE A 12 -0.27 5.09 -10.10
N GLY A 13 -0.97 4.01 -9.79
CA GLY A 13 -0.42 2.66 -9.68
C GLY A 13 -0.11 2.20 -8.26
N LYS A 14 -0.71 2.82 -7.24
CA LYS A 14 -0.49 2.44 -5.82
C LYS A 14 -0.73 0.96 -5.56
N SER A 15 -1.91 0.44 -5.90
CA SER A 15 -2.29 -0.95 -5.61
C SER A 15 -1.41 -1.95 -6.38
N THR A 16 -1.04 -1.63 -7.62
CA THR A 16 -0.08 -2.40 -8.40
C THR A 16 1.29 -2.43 -7.71
N ILE A 17 1.76 -1.28 -7.23
CA ILE A 17 3.03 -1.17 -6.50
C ILE A 17 2.93 -1.91 -5.16
N SER A 18 1.87 -1.72 -4.39
CA SER A 18 1.66 -2.37 -3.10
C SER A 18 1.67 -3.90 -3.24
N SER A 19 0.96 -4.45 -4.24
CA SER A 19 0.91 -5.90 -4.46
C SER A 19 2.26 -6.48 -4.89
N ASN A 20 2.98 -5.82 -5.81
CA ASN A 20 4.32 -6.25 -6.21
C ASN A 20 5.33 -6.10 -5.06
N LEU A 21 5.25 -5.03 -4.26
CA LEU A 21 6.06 -4.83 -3.06
C LEU A 21 5.80 -5.92 -2.03
N SER A 22 4.53 -6.28 -1.81
CA SER A 22 4.13 -7.35 -0.88
C SER A 22 4.76 -8.69 -1.27
N VAL A 23 4.70 -9.05 -2.55
CA VAL A 23 5.35 -10.28 -3.05
C VAL A 23 6.88 -10.19 -2.95
N ALA A 24 7.48 -9.04 -3.30
CA ALA A 24 8.92 -8.85 -3.21
C ALA A 24 9.44 -8.94 -1.76
N LEU A 25 8.68 -8.46 -0.78
CA LEU A 25 9.01 -8.61 0.64
C LEU A 25 8.81 -10.07 1.11
N SER A 26 7.76 -10.74 0.61
CA SER A 26 7.54 -12.16 0.91
C SER A 26 8.68 -13.04 0.37
N GLU A 27 9.20 -12.79 -0.85
CA GLU A 27 10.38 -13.46 -1.38
C GLU A 27 11.63 -13.31 -0.47
N ARG A 28 11.70 -12.25 0.34
CA ARG A 28 12.76 -12.02 1.34
C ARG A 28 12.50 -12.70 2.68
N GLY A 29 11.45 -13.51 2.77
CA GLY A 29 11.07 -14.25 3.98
C GLY A 29 10.30 -13.43 5.02
N TYR A 30 9.81 -12.23 4.66
CA TYR A 30 8.90 -11.49 5.54
C TYR A 30 7.48 -12.03 5.41
N LYS A 31 6.78 -12.19 6.52
CA LYS A 31 5.34 -12.42 6.53
C LYS A 31 4.63 -11.09 6.32
N VAL A 32 4.02 -10.90 5.18
CA VAL A 32 3.40 -9.64 4.76
C VAL A 32 1.90 -9.70 4.90
N MET A 33 1.29 -8.61 5.39
CA MET A 33 -0.16 -8.38 5.36
C MET A 33 -0.43 -7.11 4.56
N GLN A 34 -1.21 -7.20 3.48
CA GLN A 34 -1.69 -6.05 2.71
C GLN A 34 -3.14 -5.76 3.05
N ILE A 35 -3.42 -4.52 3.44
CA ILE A 35 -4.76 -4.05 3.79
C ILE A 35 -5.17 -2.97 2.81
N GLY A 36 -6.16 -3.26 1.95
CA GLY A 36 -6.73 -2.31 1.01
C GLY A 36 -7.69 -1.34 1.72
N CYS A 37 -7.45 -0.06 1.57
CA CYS A 37 -8.20 1.02 2.20
C CYS A 37 -9.03 1.82 1.18
N ASP A 38 -9.45 1.19 0.10
CA ASP A 38 -10.35 1.77 -0.91
C ASP A 38 -11.76 1.16 -0.76
N PRO A 39 -12.82 1.98 -0.85
CA PRO A 39 -14.21 1.48 -0.90
C PRO A 39 -14.50 0.46 -2.00
N LYS A 40 -13.69 0.43 -3.06
CA LYS A 40 -13.82 -0.52 -4.17
C LYS A 40 -13.35 -1.92 -3.82
N ALA A 41 -12.54 -2.07 -2.77
CA ALA A 41 -11.95 -3.35 -2.35
C ALA A 41 -11.20 -4.06 -3.51
N ASP A 42 -10.32 -3.32 -4.19
CA ASP A 42 -9.58 -3.79 -5.37
C ASP A 42 -8.05 -3.78 -5.20
N SER A 43 -7.55 -3.47 -4.02
CA SER A 43 -6.11 -3.40 -3.72
C SER A 43 -5.40 -4.75 -3.90
N THR A 44 -6.06 -5.84 -3.52
CA THR A 44 -5.46 -7.19 -3.46
C THR A 44 -5.83 -8.07 -4.65
N ILE A 45 -6.46 -7.51 -5.67
CA ILE A 45 -6.99 -8.26 -6.82
C ILE A 45 -5.90 -9.03 -7.58
N GLN A 46 -4.70 -8.43 -7.74
CA GLN A 46 -3.55 -9.08 -8.39
C GLN A 46 -2.94 -10.21 -7.53
N LEU A 47 -3.18 -10.20 -6.22
CA LEU A 47 -2.76 -11.25 -5.31
C LEU A 47 -3.76 -12.42 -5.29
N HIS A 48 -4.95 -12.24 -5.86
CA HIS A 48 -6.03 -13.23 -5.96
C HIS A 48 -6.35 -13.61 -7.42
N GLN A 49 -5.37 -13.61 -8.29
CA GLN A 49 -5.51 -14.03 -9.69
C GLN A 49 -6.62 -13.27 -10.45
N GLY A 50 -6.75 -11.97 -10.19
CA GLY A 50 -7.76 -11.12 -10.82
C GLY A 50 -9.14 -11.19 -10.17
N HIS A 51 -9.31 -11.90 -9.07
CA HIS A 51 -10.56 -12.00 -8.35
C HIS A 51 -10.61 -11.02 -7.17
N THR A 52 -11.77 -10.42 -6.95
CA THR A 52 -12.02 -9.62 -5.75
C THR A 52 -12.28 -10.52 -4.54
N VAL A 53 -11.81 -10.08 -3.38
CA VAL A 53 -12.18 -10.69 -2.09
C VAL A 53 -13.36 -9.93 -1.47
N THR A 54 -14.14 -10.60 -0.64
CA THR A 54 -15.23 -9.96 0.08
C THR A 54 -14.66 -8.99 1.11
N SER A 55 -15.12 -7.74 1.11
CA SER A 55 -14.61 -6.74 2.03
C SER A 55 -15.02 -7.03 3.49
N ILE A 56 -14.19 -6.57 4.43
CA ILE A 56 -14.46 -6.66 5.87
C ILE A 56 -15.84 -6.08 6.20
N LEU A 57 -16.17 -4.91 5.65
CA LEU A 57 -17.48 -4.29 5.90
C LEU A 57 -18.65 -5.11 5.37
N ASP A 58 -18.51 -5.77 4.23
CA ASP A 58 -19.57 -6.62 3.69
C ASP A 58 -19.75 -7.90 4.53
N ILE A 59 -18.66 -8.48 4.97
CA ILE A 59 -18.68 -9.64 5.87
C ILE A 59 -19.36 -9.27 7.20
N ILE A 60 -18.98 -8.14 7.79
CA ILE A 60 -19.59 -7.66 9.05
C ILE A 60 -21.08 -7.36 8.86
N ARG A 61 -21.49 -6.76 7.76
CA ARG A 61 -22.91 -6.52 7.46
C ARG A 61 -23.71 -7.82 7.36
N ALA A 62 -23.11 -8.84 6.77
CA ALA A 62 -23.77 -10.13 6.57
C ALA A 62 -23.80 -10.98 7.86
N ARG A 63 -22.78 -10.93 8.71
CA ARG A 63 -22.55 -11.87 9.80
C ARG A 63 -22.44 -11.25 11.20
N GLY A 64 -22.24 -9.93 11.28
CA GLY A 64 -22.05 -9.22 12.55
C GLY A 64 -20.86 -9.79 13.33
N ASP A 65 -21.03 -9.95 14.64
CA ASP A 65 -20.02 -10.48 15.54
C ASP A 65 -19.64 -11.95 15.29
N LYS A 66 -20.41 -12.66 14.44
CA LYS A 66 -20.14 -14.05 14.07
C LYS A 66 -19.10 -14.17 12.94
N ALA A 67 -18.66 -13.07 12.36
CA ALA A 67 -17.62 -13.07 11.35
C ALA A 67 -16.29 -13.56 11.94
N GLY A 68 -15.77 -14.67 11.40
CA GLY A 68 -14.49 -15.23 11.80
C GLY A 68 -13.32 -14.44 11.21
N LEU A 69 -12.15 -14.50 11.85
CA LEU A 69 -10.95 -13.84 11.36
C LEU A 69 -10.48 -14.39 10.01
N ASP A 70 -10.66 -15.68 9.78
CA ASP A 70 -10.40 -16.39 8.53
C ASP A 70 -11.30 -15.97 7.35
N GLU A 71 -12.41 -15.29 7.65
CA GLU A 71 -13.25 -14.67 6.64
C GLU A 71 -12.78 -13.26 6.29
N LEU A 72 -12.19 -12.53 7.25
CA LEU A 72 -11.72 -11.15 7.09
C LEU A 72 -10.35 -11.07 6.43
N VAL A 73 -9.51 -12.10 6.59
CA VAL A 73 -8.15 -12.16 6.07
C VAL A 73 -7.99 -13.41 5.25
N THR A 74 -7.64 -13.25 3.98
CA THR A 74 -7.40 -14.34 3.04
C THR A 74 -5.92 -14.40 2.68
N GLU A 75 -5.44 -15.55 2.21
CA GLU A 75 -4.08 -15.69 1.72
C GLU A 75 -4.07 -15.56 0.19
N GLY A 76 -3.24 -14.67 -0.32
CA GLY A 76 -3.01 -14.42 -1.74
C GLY A 76 -1.67 -14.97 -2.23
N SER A 77 -1.33 -14.64 -3.46
CA SER A 77 -0.05 -15.03 -4.10
C SER A 77 1.15 -14.67 -3.23
N GLY A 78 2.16 -15.52 -3.24
CA GLY A 78 3.37 -15.37 -2.42
C GLY A 78 3.15 -15.53 -0.92
N GLY A 79 2.00 -16.07 -0.48
CA GLY A 79 1.68 -16.20 0.95
C GLY A 79 1.34 -14.85 1.62
N VAL A 80 1.03 -13.83 0.84
CA VAL A 80 0.64 -12.52 1.36
C VAL A 80 -0.75 -12.60 1.98
N LEU A 81 -0.87 -12.18 3.24
CA LEU A 81 -2.16 -12.04 3.91
C LEU A 81 -2.87 -10.80 3.36
N CYS A 82 -4.11 -10.94 2.97
CA CYS A 82 -4.88 -9.91 2.28
C CYS A 82 -6.16 -9.60 3.03
N ALA A 83 -6.44 -8.31 3.22
CA ALA A 83 -7.70 -7.82 3.76
C ALA A 83 -8.16 -6.58 2.99
N GLU A 84 -9.45 -6.45 2.74
CA GLU A 84 -10.04 -5.28 2.08
C GLU A 84 -11.03 -4.60 3.00
N ALA A 85 -10.80 -3.33 3.32
CA ALA A 85 -11.70 -2.59 4.19
C ALA A 85 -13.11 -2.50 3.61
N GLY A 86 -13.19 -2.16 2.33
CA GLY A 86 -14.46 -1.88 1.65
C GLY A 86 -15.03 -0.49 1.99
N GLY A 87 -16.24 -0.24 1.52
CA GLY A 87 -16.89 1.06 1.68
C GLY A 87 -18.32 0.97 2.24
N PRO A 88 -18.90 2.11 2.61
CA PRO A 88 -20.30 2.17 2.94
C PRO A 88 -21.18 1.83 1.72
N THR A 89 -22.41 1.44 1.97
CA THR A 89 -23.40 1.30 0.88
C THR A 89 -23.43 2.59 0.05
N PRO A 90 -23.40 2.51 -1.28
CA PRO A 90 -23.41 3.69 -2.14
C PRO A 90 -24.53 4.68 -1.73
N GLY A 91 -24.15 5.96 -1.55
CA GLY A 91 -25.07 6.99 -1.08
C GLY A 91 -25.31 7.05 0.43
N MET A 92 -24.74 6.14 1.21
CA MET A 92 -24.95 6.07 2.66
C MET A 92 -23.61 6.14 3.42
N GLY A 93 -23.21 7.32 3.86
CA GLY A 93 -22.11 7.49 4.79
C GLY A 93 -20.78 7.93 4.17
N CYS A 94 -19.76 8.09 5.03
CA CYS A 94 -18.41 8.50 4.66
C CYS A 94 -17.51 7.27 4.50
N ALA A 95 -16.81 7.15 3.37
CA ALA A 95 -15.88 6.05 3.10
C ALA A 95 -14.78 5.93 4.17
N GLY A 96 -14.27 7.05 4.66
CA GLY A 96 -13.27 7.06 5.71
C GLY A 96 -13.72 6.44 7.05
N ARG A 97 -15.02 6.51 7.38
CA ARG A 97 -15.57 5.83 8.55
C ARG A 97 -15.56 4.31 8.37
N GLY A 98 -15.74 3.84 7.12
CA GLY A 98 -15.63 2.42 6.80
C GLY A 98 -14.24 1.85 7.07
N ILE A 99 -13.19 2.60 6.73
CA ILE A 99 -11.81 2.20 7.01
C ILE A 99 -11.58 2.04 8.53
N ILE A 100 -12.05 2.99 9.33
CA ILE A 100 -11.96 2.92 10.79
C ILE A 100 -12.63 1.64 11.31
N THR A 101 -13.87 1.39 10.90
CA THR A 101 -14.61 0.19 11.31
C THR A 101 -13.92 -1.11 10.89
N ALA A 102 -13.30 -1.13 9.70
CA ALA A 102 -12.56 -2.29 9.24
C ALA A 102 -11.30 -2.55 10.09
N PHE A 103 -10.59 -1.50 10.47
CA PHE A 103 -9.41 -1.62 11.34
C PHE A 103 -9.79 -2.07 12.74
N GLU A 104 -10.82 -1.45 13.35
CA GLU A 104 -11.38 -1.88 14.62
C GLU A 104 -11.78 -3.36 14.61
N ALA A 105 -12.39 -3.83 13.52
CA ALA A 105 -12.78 -5.23 13.38
C ALA A 105 -11.59 -6.21 13.31
N LEU A 106 -10.47 -5.81 12.71
CA LEU A 106 -9.24 -6.60 12.72
C LEU A 106 -8.60 -6.60 14.11
N GLU A 107 -8.57 -5.46 14.79
CA GLU A 107 -8.02 -5.33 16.15
C GLU A 107 -8.84 -6.13 17.19
N GLU A 108 -10.16 -5.98 17.20
CA GLU A 108 -11.05 -6.72 18.10
C GLU A 108 -10.90 -8.24 17.99
N ARG A 109 -10.52 -8.72 16.80
CA ARG A 109 -10.28 -10.14 16.54
C ARG A 109 -8.80 -10.54 16.68
N ASN A 110 -7.96 -9.64 17.18
CA ASN A 110 -6.52 -9.84 17.38
C ASN A 110 -5.81 -10.33 16.11
N ALA A 111 -6.13 -9.75 14.93
CA ALA A 111 -5.58 -10.17 13.64
C ALA A 111 -4.05 -10.15 13.62
N PHE A 112 -3.45 -9.11 14.18
CA PHE A 112 -2.00 -8.94 14.19
C PHE A 112 -1.29 -9.90 15.16
N GLU A 113 -1.91 -10.27 16.26
CA GLU A 113 -1.41 -11.25 17.23
C GLU A 113 -1.56 -12.69 16.74
N VAL A 114 -2.62 -12.97 16.00
CA VAL A 114 -2.89 -14.31 15.43
C VAL A 114 -2.01 -14.57 14.24
N TYR A 115 -2.00 -13.66 13.27
CA TYR A 115 -1.22 -13.83 12.03
C TYR A 115 0.25 -13.46 12.19
N LYS A 116 0.62 -12.58 13.10
CA LYS A 116 1.99 -12.11 13.38
C LYS A 116 2.74 -11.70 12.12
N PRO A 117 2.21 -10.75 11.33
CA PRO A 117 2.92 -10.26 10.17
C PRO A 117 4.20 -9.53 10.60
N ASP A 118 5.27 -9.69 9.83
CA ASP A 118 6.49 -8.90 9.99
C ASP A 118 6.28 -7.49 9.44
N VAL A 119 5.55 -7.39 8.31
CA VAL A 119 5.27 -6.13 7.61
C VAL A 119 3.77 -6.03 7.32
N VAL A 120 3.18 -4.87 7.63
CA VAL A 120 1.82 -4.50 7.25
C VAL A 120 1.87 -3.36 6.24
N ILE A 121 1.22 -3.52 5.09
CA ILE A 121 1.10 -2.50 4.04
C ILE A 121 -0.34 -2.02 3.98
N TYR A 122 -0.56 -0.75 4.27
CA TYR A 122 -1.84 -0.08 4.06
C TYR A 122 -1.83 0.57 2.67
N ASP A 123 -2.59 0.02 1.71
CA ASP A 123 -2.80 0.64 0.39
C ASP A 123 -3.95 1.63 0.47
N VAL A 124 -3.64 2.90 0.56
CA VAL A 124 -4.61 3.95 0.89
C VAL A 124 -5.09 4.68 -0.35
N LEU A 125 -6.39 4.97 -0.40
CA LEU A 125 -7.00 5.78 -1.46
C LEU A 125 -6.30 7.15 -1.60
N GLY A 126 -6.15 7.59 -2.85
CA GLY A 126 -5.23 8.64 -3.28
C GLY A 126 -5.39 10.05 -2.73
N ASP A 127 -6.56 10.45 -2.31
CA ASP A 127 -6.79 11.84 -1.88
C ASP A 127 -7.06 11.90 -0.37
N VAL A 128 -6.17 12.55 0.37
CA VAL A 128 -6.38 12.80 1.81
C VAL A 128 -7.43 13.91 1.97
N VAL A 129 -8.67 13.61 1.57
CA VAL A 129 -9.76 14.59 1.58
C VAL A 129 -10.62 14.57 2.85
N CYS A 130 -10.52 13.52 3.67
CA CYS A 130 -11.26 13.47 4.95
C CYS A 130 -10.51 12.69 6.02
N GLY A 131 -10.91 12.90 7.29
CA GLY A 131 -10.25 12.33 8.45
C GLY A 131 -10.10 10.80 8.45
N GLY A 132 -10.99 10.07 7.77
CA GLY A 132 -10.92 8.61 7.70
C GLY A 132 -9.79 8.08 6.82
N PHE A 133 -9.46 8.79 5.72
CA PHE A 133 -8.29 8.43 4.89
C PHE A 133 -6.95 8.81 5.54
N ALA A 134 -6.98 9.63 6.59
CA ALA A 134 -5.82 9.92 7.40
C ALA A 134 -5.62 8.89 8.55
N MET A 135 -6.52 7.91 8.72
CA MET A 135 -6.40 6.91 9.80
C MET A 135 -5.08 6.14 9.75
N PRO A 136 -4.62 5.63 8.60
CA PRO A 136 -3.33 4.93 8.59
C PRO A 136 -2.14 5.80 9.02
N ILE A 137 -2.23 7.13 8.89
CA ILE A 137 -1.19 8.06 9.34
C ILE A 137 -1.31 8.32 10.84
N ARG A 138 -2.54 8.27 11.41
CA ARG A 138 -2.84 8.57 12.80
C ARG A 138 -2.72 7.33 13.68
N GLU A 139 -2.65 7.56 14.99
CA GLU A 139 -2.90 6.57 16.05
C GLU A 139 -2.03 5.29 15.98
N GLY A 140 -0.83 5.39 15.35
CA GLY A 140 0.13 4.28 15.35
C GLY A 140 -0.23 3.12 14.40
N TYR A 141 -1.13 3.33 13.42
CA TYR A 141 -1.36 2.34 12.38
C TYR A 141 -0.15 2.21 11.47
N ALA A 142 0.38 3.29 10.92
CA ALA A 142 1.62 3.26 10.14
C ALA A 142 2.78 3.96 10.89
N ASP A 143 3.99 3.43 10.71
CA ASP A 143 5.24 4.04 11.18
C ASP A 143 5.79 4.99 10.12
N LYS A 144 5.69 4.57 8.83
CA LYS A 144 6.18 5.31 7.67
C LYS A 144 5.14 5.42 6.57
N VAL A 145 5.14 6.56 5.90
CA VAL A 145 4.30 6.84 4.73
C VAL A 145 5.17 6.96 3.50
N PHE A 146 4.88 6.17 2.46
CA PHE A 146 5.50 6.28 1.15
C PHE A 146 4.52 6.89 0.15
N ILE A 147 5.00 7.82 -0.66
CA ILE A 147 4.18 8.54 -1.64
C ILE A 147 4.52 8.08 -3.04
N VAL A 148 3.57 7.44 -3.72
CA VAL A 148 3.68 7.11 -5.15
C VAL A 148 3.30 8.32 -5.97
N THR A 149 4.20 8.76 -6.86
CA THR A 149 3.95 9.87 -7.77
C THR A 149 4.59 9.65 -9.14
N SER A 150 4.32 10.53 -10.08
CA SER A 150 4.96 10.64 -11.40
C SER A 150 5.28 12.10 -11.69
N GLY A 151 5.91 12.39 -12.82
CA GLY A 151 6.18 13.77 -13.27
C GLY A 151 4.97 14.54 -13.81
N GLU A 152 3.76 13.96 -13.75
CA GLU A 152 2.52 14.63 -14.13
C GLU A 152 2.16 15.70 -13.09
N ASN A 153 1.79 16.92 -13.55
CA ASN A 153 1.54 18.05 -12.64
C ASN A 153 0.49 17.73 -11.55
N MET A 154 -0.57 17.00 -11.89
CA MET A 154 -1.60 16.64 -10.92
C MET A 154 -1.14 15.54 -9.94
N ALA A 155 -0.18 14.70 -10.32
CA ALA A 155 0.42 13.72 -9.43
C ALA A 155 1.36 14.41 -8.42
N ILE A 156 2.15 15.35 -8.88
CA ILE A 156 3.03 16.21 -8.05
C ILE A 156 2.20 17.00 -7.06
N TYR A 157 1.11 17.66 -7.52
CA TYR A 157 0.22 18.42 -6.64
C TYR A 157 -0.41 17.55 -5.54
N ALA A 158 -0.90 16.36 -5.90
CA ALA A 158 -1.44 15.43 -4.93
C ALA A 158 -0.37 14.95 -3.93
N ALA A 159 0.84 14.63 -4.42
CA ALA A 159 1.95 14.22 -3.58
C ALA A 159 2.38 15.31 -2.58
N ALA A 160 2.44 16.57 -3.01
CA ALA A 160 2.73 17.71 -2.15
C ALA A 160 1.68 17.84 -1.02
N ASN A 161 0.40 17.72 -1.34
CA ASN A 161 -0.68 17.79 -0.35
C ASN A 161 -0.61 16.64 0.66
N ILE A 162 -0.30 15.42 0.20
CA ILE A 162 -0.13 14.25 1.07
C ILE A 162 1.07 14.47 1.99
N ALA A 163 2.21 14.90 1.47
CA ALA A 163 3.41 15.14 2.27
C ALA A 163 3.18 16.21 3.33
N ALA A 164 2.50 17.32 2.98
CA ALA A 164 2.13 18.37 3.94
C ALA A 164 1.22 17.82 5.06
N ALA A 165 0.26 16.95 4.71
CA ALA A 165 -0.59 16.30 5.70
C ALA A 165 0.23 15.38 6.62
N VAL A 166 1.12 14.53 6.08
CA VAL A 166 2.00 13.65 6.87
C VAL A 166 2.85 14.47 7.83
N LYS A 167 3.53 15.52 7.37
CA LYS A 167 4.34 16.40 8.22
C LYS A 167 3.54 17.03 9.37
N SER A 168 2.29 17.41 9.10
CA SER A 168 1.41 17.97 10.15
C SER A 168 1.06 16.95 11.23
N PHE A 169 1.06 15.68 10.91
CA PHE A 169 0.80 14.58 11.84
C PHE A 169 2.09 14.11 12.54
N GLU A 170 3.22 14.09 11.85
CA GLU A 170 4.53 13.75 12.41
C GLU A 170 4.88 14.65 13.61
N ALA A 171 4.59 15.95 13.54
CA ALA A 171 4.74 16.89 14.64
C ALA A 171 3.92 16.52 15.90
N ARG A 172 2.96 15.61 15.78
CA ARG A 172 2.13 15.07 16.86
C ARG A 172 2.55 13.66 17.31
N GLY A 173 3.68 13.16 16.80
CA GLY A 173 4.18 11.82 17.12
C GLY A 173 3.51 10.68 16.34
N TYR A 174 2.86 10.99 15.20
CA TYR A 174 2.28 9.99 14.30
C TYR A 174 3.28 9.59 13.19
N ALA A 175 2.79 8.89 12.14
CA ALA A 175 3.64 8.41 11.06
C ALA A 175 4.49 9.51 10.41
N SER A 176 5.73 9.19 10.08
CA SER A 176 6.66 10.06 9.38
C SER A 176 6.74 9.73 7.89
N LEU A 177 7.27 10.68 7.10
CA LEU A 177 7.49 10.46 5.68
C LEU A 177 8.67 9.50 5.48
N GLY A 178 8.43 8.42 4.73
CA GLY A 178 9.44 7.41 4.42
C GLY A 178 10.16 7.66 3.09
N GLY A 179 9.55 8.41 2.17
CA GLY A 179 10.13 8.74 0.88
C GLY A 179 9.13 8.70 -0.27
N ILE A 180 9.63 9.04 -1.45
CA ILE A 180 8.88 9.02 -2.72
C ILE A 180 9.22 7.76 -3.51
N LEU A 181 8.18 7.10 -4.02
CA LEU A 181 8.25 6.02 -5.00
C LEU A 181 7.85 6.61 -6.36
N LEU A 182 8.84 6.86 -7.22
CA LEU A 182 8.60 7.42 -8.56
C LEU A 182 8.14 6.33 -9.52
N ASN A 183 6.87 6.39 -9.93
CA ASN A 183 6.30 5.53 -10.97
C ASN A 183 6.33 6.29 -12.30
N ARG A 184 7.33 6.04 -13.14
CA ARG A 184 7.57 6.77 -14.38
C ARG A 184 6.44 6.57 -15.38
N ARG A 185 6.03 7.67 -16.00
CA ARG A 185 5.00 7.72 -17.06
C ARG A 185 5.54 8.25 -18.38
N GLY A 186 6.87 8.47 -18.49
CA GLY A 186 7.50 9.04 -19.68
C GLY A 186 7.22 10.53 -19.85
N VAL A 187 6.93 11.25 -18.78
CA VAL A 187 6.69 12.69 -18.81
C VAL A 187 8.01 13.44 -19.01
N LYS A 188 7.97 14.53 -19.81
CA LYS A 188 9.15 15.36 -20.02
C LYS A 188 9.65 15.96 -18.70
N ARG A 189 10.96 15.87 -18.45
CA ARG A 189 11.64 16.32 -17.22
C ARG A 189 11.06 15.69 -15.96
N GLU A 190 10.62 14.44 -16.05
CA GLU A 190 9.92 13.74 -14.97
C GLU A 190 10.78 13.65 -13.70
N GLN A 191 12.05 13.25 -13.87
CA GLN A 191 12.99 13.12 -12.77
C GLN A 191 13.19 14.47 -12.05
N GLU A 192 13.54 15.52 -12.81
CA GLU A 192 13.80 16.87 -12.27
C GLU A 192 12.58 17.40 -11.46
N LYS A 193 11.37 17.25 -12.01
CA LYS A 193 10.15 17.70 -11.34
C LYS A 193 9.89 16.98 -10.02
N VAL A 194 10.20 15.69 -9.94
CA VAL A 194 9.99 14.92 -8.73
C VAL A 194 11.14 15.14 -7.73
N GLU A 195 12.35 15.45 -8.21
CA GLU A 195 13.47 15.91 -7.37
C GLU A 195 13.16 17.26 -6.72
N GLU A 196 12.65 18.24 -7.48
CA GLU A 196 12.17 19.53 -6.96
C GLU A 196 11.09 19.31 -5.88
N LEU A 197 10.12 18.40 -6.11
CA LEU A 197 9.13 18.05 -5.12
C LEU A 197 9.75 17.43 -3.86
N ALA A 198 10.72 16.52 -4.02
CA ALA A 198 11.39 15.86 -2.92
C ALA A 198 12.15 16.87 -2.04
N GLU A 199 12.85 17.82 -2.67
CA GLU A 199 13.52 18.92 -1.97
C GLU A 199 12.54 19.81 -1.20
N ASP A 200 11.43 20.23 -1.83
CA ASP A 200 10.38 21.03 -1.19
C ASP A 200 9.73 20.32 0.00
N MET A 201 9.64 18.99 -0.08
CA MET A 201 9.07 18.13 0.95
C MET A 201 10.11 17.60 1.95
N GLU A 202 11.39 18.04 1.86
CA GLU A 202 12.49 17.57 2.72
C GLU A 202 12.51 16.03 2.83
N THR A 203 12.43 15.35 1.68
CA THR A 203 12.41 13.91 1.54
C THR A 203 13.24 13.47 0.35
N GLU A 204 13.27 12.19 0.05
CA GLU A 204 14.07 11.61 -1.03
C GLU A 204 13.20 10.73 -1.95
N ILE A 205 13.62 10.60 -3.21
CA ILE A 205 13.15 9.55 -4.11
C ILE A 205 13.92 8.28 -3.76
N ILE A 206 13.29 7.38 -3.03
CA ILE A 206 13.96 6.15 -2.57
C ILE A 206 13.95 5.03 -3.61
N ALA A 207 12.98 5.06 -4.54
CA ALA A 207 12.91 4.10 -5.63
C ALA A 207 12.24 4.72 -6.86
N SER A 208 12.64 4.23 -8.04
CA SER A 208 12.06 4.62 -9.32
C SER A 208 11.74 3.36 -10.13
N LEU A 209 10.52 3.31 -10.65
CA LEU A 209 10.04 2.24 -11.53
C LEU A 209 9.90 2.79 -12.94
N ASP A 210 10.52 2.13 -13.90
CA ASP A 210 10.38 2.51 -15.30
C ASP A 210 9.01 2.11 -15.86
N TYR A 211 8.54 2.83 -16.86
CA TYR A 211 7.36 2.40 -17.60
C TYR A 211 7.65 1.06 -18.29
N SER A 212 6.75 0.09 -18.12
CA SER A 212 6.88 -1.23 -18.73
C SER A 212 5.50 -1.78 -19.11
N SER A 213 5.38 -2.31 -20.34
CA SER A 213 4.15 -3.01 -20.77
C SER A 213 3.89 -4.27 -19.95
N LEU A 214 4.92 -4.88 -19.36
CA LEU A 214 4.79 -6.07 -18.52
C LEU A 214 3.85 -5.86 -17.33
N VAL A 215 3.71 -4.61 -16.85
CA VAL A 215 2.76 -4.29 -15.77
C VAL A 215 1.33 -4.52 -16.23
N GLY A 216 0.96 -4.00 -17.41
CA GLY A 216 -0.37 -4.21 -17.98
C GLY A 216 -0.61 -5.67 -18.38
N GLU A 217 0.40 -6.33 -18.96
CA GLU A 217 0.32 -7.75 -19.32
C GLU A 217 0.12 -8.66 -18.09
N ALA A 218 0.80 -8.37 -16.98
CA ALA A 218 0.59 -9.07 -15.72
C ALA A 218 -0.81 -8.83 -15.15
N GLU A 219 -1.31 -7.58 -15.25
CA GLU A 219 -2.66 -7.21 -14.82
C GLU A 219 -3.74 -7.97 -15.62
N GLU A 220 -3.58 -8.10 -16.94
CA GLU A 220 -4.47 -8.91 -17.79
C GLU A 220 -4.49 -10.39 -17.38
N LEU A 221 -3.37 -10.89 -16.86
CA LEU A 221 -3.27 -12.25 -16.29
C LEU A 221 -3.83 -12.35 -14.86
N GLY A 222 -4.26 -11.25 -14.27
CA GLY A 222 -4.68 -11.18 -12.86
C GLY A 222 -3.55 -11.39 -11.86
N LYS A 223 -2.30 -11.11 -12.26
CA LYS A 223 -1.10 -11.41 -11.48
C LYS A 223 -0.26 -10.16 -11.22
N THR A 224 0.61 -10.26 -10.22
CA THR A 224 1.71 -9.30 -10.08
C THR A 224 2.78 -9.55 -11.13
N VAL A 225 3.62 -8.55 -11.43
CA VAL A 225 4.81 -8.73 -12.29
C VAL A 225 5.78 -9.71 -11.64
N MET A 226 5.88 -9.68 -10.31
CA MET A 226 6.71 -10.60 -9.53
C MET A 226 6.34 -12.07 -9.76
N GLU A 227 5.04 -12.35 -9.95
CA GLU A 227 4.54 -13.69 -10.21
C GLU A 227 4.55 -14.06 -11.70
N ALA A 228 4.12 -13.15 -12.58
CA ALA A 228 3.99 -13.43 -14.01
C ALA A 228 5.34 -13.41 -14.74
N TYR A 229 6.25 -12.54 -14.33
CA TYR A 229 7.54 -12.30 -15.01
C TYR A 229 8.68 -12.15 -13.98
N PRO A 230 8.96 -13.19 -13.16
CA PRO A 230 9.88 -13.08 -12.01
C PRO A 230 11.33 -12.74 -12.40
N ASP A 231 11.76 -13.11 -13.62
CA ASP A 231 13.11 -12.87 -14.12
C ASP A 231 13.23 -11.58 -14.94
N SER A 232 12.16 -10.79 -15.03
CA SER A 232 12.17 -9.54 -15.79
C SER A 232 12.96 -8.43 -15.08
N ASN A 233 13.43 -7.45 -15.85
CA ASN A 233 14.02 -6.24 -15.26
C ASN A 233 13.03 -5.51 -14.35
N MET A 234 11.74 -5.53 -14.69
CA MET A 234 10.70 -4.89 -13.89
C MET A 234 10.54 -5.56 -12.52
N ALA A 235 10.54 -6.90 -12.44
CA ALA A 235 10.58 -7.62 -11.17
C ALA A 235 11.84 -7.27 -10.37
N GLY A 236 13.00 -7.14 -11.04
CA GLY A 236 14.22 -6.65 -10.42
C GLY A 236 14.10 -5.25 -9.81
N GLN A 237 13.36 -4.36 -10.44
CA GLN A 237 13.08 -3.01 -9.89
C GLN A 237 12.18 -3.08 -8.66
N TYR A 238 11.14 -3.93 -8.63
CA TYR A 238 10.31 -4.13 -7.44
C TYR A 238 11.12 -4.72 -6.26
N ARG A 239 12.05 -5.65 -6.52
CA ARG A 239 12.96 -6.17 -5.48
C ARG A 239 13.85 -5.07 -4.90
N LYS A 240 14.43 -4.22 -5.74
CA LYS A 240 15.23 -3.06 -5.29
C LYS A 240 14.38 -2.05 -4.50
N MET A 241 13.13 -1.83 -4.94
CA MET A 241 12.21 -0.97 -4.19
C MET A 241 11.90 -1.56 -2.81
N ALA A 242 11.71 -2.87 -2.69
CA ALA A 242 11.52 -3.51 -1.40
C ALA A 242 12.71 -3.29 -0.46
N ASP A 243 13.95 -3.41 -0.99
CA ASP A 243 15.17 -3.12 -0.22
C ASP A 243 15.23 -1.66 0.23
N ALA A 244 14.90 -0.73 -0.65
CA ALA A 244 14.87 0.71 -0.34
C ALA A 244 13.81 1.07 0.71
N VAL A 245 12.63 0.46 0.64
CA VAL A 245 11.56 0.64 1.63
C VAL A 245 12.00 0.13 3.00
N LEU A 246 12.61 -1.06 3.07
CA LEU A 246 13.15 -1.60 4.33
C LEU A 246 14.22 -0.69 4.93
N ALA A 247 15.17 -0.24 4.11
CA ALA A 247 16.23 0.68 4.54
C ALA A 247 15.67 2.01 5.07
N ALA A 248 14.68 2.60 4.40
CA ALA A 248 14.00 3.83 4.85
C ALA A 248 13.24 3.64 6.17
N CYS A 249 12.92 2.40 6.53
CA CYS A 249 12.31 2.04 7.81
C CYS A 249 13.31 1.67 8.90
N GLY A 250 14.63 1.73 8.63
CA GLY A 250 15.69 1.39 9.59
C GLY A 250 15.96 -0.11 9.71
N GLU A 251 15.46 -0.93 8.80
CA GLU A 251 15.77 -2.35 8.73
C GLU A 251 17.08 -2.54 7.94
N GLU A 252 18.23 -2.54 8.63
CA GLU A 252 19.55 -2.66 8.00
C GLU A 252 19.90 -4.09 7.57
N GLU A 253 19.30 -5.11 8.20
CA GLU A 253 19.52 -6.52 7.85
C GLU A 253 18.26 -7.11 7.20
N VAL A 254 18.33 -7.31 5.90
CA VAL A 254 17.34 -8.12 5.17
C VAL A 254 17.33 -9.52 5.75
N LYS A 255 16.19 -10.02 6.24
CA LYS A 255 16.05 -11.42 6.63
C LYS A 255 16.51 -12.28 5.45
N LYS A 256 17.61 -13.02 5.61
CA LYS A 256 18.03 -13.98 4.60
C LYS A 256 16.95 -15.03 4.48
N ALA A 257 16.40 -15.20 3.28
CA ALA A 257 15.51 -16.32 3.01
C ALA A 257 16.22 -17.59 3.50
N TYR A 258 15.56 -18.33 4.37
CA TYR A 258 16.04 -19.65 4.76
C TYR A 258 16.03 -20.49 3.50
N ALA A 259 17.24 -20.89 3.06
CA ALA A 259 17.47 -21.82 1.96
C ALA A 259 17.03 -23.23 2.34
#